data_200fc3e339348a6a393a1b0bf2305c85
#
_entry.id   200fc3e339348a6a393a1b0bf2305c85
#
_cell.length_a   1.000
_cell.length_b   1.000
_cell.length_c   1.000
_cell.angle_alpha   90.00
_cell.angle_beta   90.00
_cell.angle_gamma   90.00
#
_symmetry.space_group_name_H-M   'P 1'
#
loop_
_entity.id
_entity.type
_entity.pdbx_description
1 polymer ?
#
loop_
_entity_poly.entity_id
_entity_poly.type
_entity_poly.pdbx_seq_one_letter_code
_entity_poly.pdbx_strand_id
1 'polypeptide(L)'
;MKYTYRMFEDNAGGLHLAILNEDGECVYYLSDFDRDLVLDTLAALKDGGDPIVDSWEGGEEDPAACLREVVDLVDAGNGGAEELDA
;
A
#
# COMPACT_ATOMS: atom_id res chain seq x y z
N MET A 1 -5.35 1.43 16.66
CA MET A 1 -4.67 0.51 15.77
C MET A 1 -3.24 0.98 15.58
N LYS A 2 -2.28 0.08 15.65
CA LYS A 2 -0.85 0.40 15.55
C LYS A 2 -0.45 0.90 14.16
N TYR A 3 -1.16 0.42 13.14
CA TYR A 3 -0.89 0.77 11.75
C TYR A 3 -2.11 1.42 11.12
N THR A 4 -1.85 2.29 10.16
CA THR A 4 -2.85 2.78 9.22
C THR A 4 -2.47 2.34 7.82
N TYR A 5 -3.33 2.57 6.84
CA TYR A 5 -3.02 2.18 5.47
C TYR A 5 -3.62 3.17 4.48
N ARG A 6 -3.03 3.17 3.28
CA ARG A 6 -3.56 3.89 2.11
C ARG A 6 -3.59 2.94 0.93
N MET A 7 -4.61 3.04 0.11
CA MET A 7 -4.74 2.22 -1.09
C MET A 7 -4.83 3.09 -2.34
N PHE A 8 -4.26 2.59 -3.42
CA PHE A 8 -4.26 3.28 -4.71
C PHE A 8 -4.52 2.27 -5.82
N GLU A 9 -5.06 2.76 -6.94
CA GLU A 9 -5.15 1.99 -8.18
C GLU A 9 -4.47 2.79 -9.28
N ASP A 10 -3.57 2.16 -10.03
CA ASP A 10 -2.92 2.80 -11.16
C ASP A 10 -3.74 2.64 -12.45
N ASN A 11 -3.33 3.34 -13.51
CA ASN A 11 -4.07 3.32 -14.77
C ASN A 11 -3.92 2.01 -15.56
N ALA A 12 -3.04 1.12 -15.13
CA ALA A 12 -2.88 -0.20 -15.70
C ALA A 12 -3.70 -1.27 -14.96
N GLY A 13 -4.44 -0.88 -13.91
CA GLY A 13 -5.26 -1.78 -13.11
C GLY A 13 -4.53 -2.43 -11.95
N GLY A 14 -3.30 -2.02 -11.64
CA GLY A 14 -2.57 -2.48 -10.47
C GLY A 14 -3.13 -1.89 -9.19
N LEU A 15 -3.30 -2.72 -8.17
CA LEU A 15 -3.74 -2.29 -6.85
C LEU A 15 -2.52 -2.13 -5.93
N HIS A 16 -2.48 -1.05 -5.18
CA HIS A 16 -1.36 -0.70 -4.31
C HIS A 16 -1.83 -0.56 -2.87
N LEU A 17 -1.08 -1.13 -1.94
CA LEU A 17 -1.34 -1.01 -0.51
C LEU A 17 -0.10 -0.48 0.18
N ALA A 18 -0.22 0.67 0.85
CA ALA A 18 0.83 1.26 1.67
C ALA A 18 0.42 1.15 3.13
N ILE A 19 1.27 0.55 3.96
CA ILE A 19 1.03 0.42 5.40
C ILE A 19 1.96 1.39 6.13
N LEU A 20 1.38 2.21 7.01
CA LEU A 20 2.09 3.26 7.73
C LEU A 20 2.08 2.97 9.24
N ASN A 21 3.19 3.29 9.90
CA ASN A 21 3.29 3.16 11.35
C ASN A 21 2.68 4.38 12.06
N GLU A 22 2.81 4.43 13.38
CA GLU A 22 2.25 5.52 14.20
C GLU A 22 2.90 6.87 13.89
N ASP A 23 4.13 6.88 13.39
CA ASP A 23 4.84 8.10 13.00
C ASP A 23 4.48 8.57 11.58
N GLY A 24 3.63 7.82 10.88
CA GLY A 24 3.25 8.14 9.50
C GLY A 24 4.25 7.67 8.46
N GLU A 25 5.22 6.86 8.84
CA GLU A 25 6.21 6.31 7.92
C GLU A 25 5.65 5.06 7.22
N CYS A 26 5.86 4.96 5.91
CA CYS A 26 5.49 3.77 5.16
C CYS A 26 6.50 2.65 5.44
N VAL A 27 6.03 1.60 6.10
CA VAL A 27 6.88 0.47 6.52
C VAL A 27 6.70 -0.77 5.67
N TYR A 28 5.65 -0.80 4.86
CA TYR A 28 5.37 -1.92 3.95
C TYR A 28 4.57 -1.40 2.76
N TYR A 29 4.93 -1.86 1.57
CA TYR A 29 4.24 -1.46 0.34
C TYR A 29 4.13 -2.68 -0.57
N LEU A 30 2.91 -2.99 -1.01
CA LEU A 30 2.64 -4.11 -1.91
C LEU A 30 1.80 -3.62 -3.08
N SER A 31 2.20 -3.96 -4.29
CA SER A 31 1.40 -3.70 -5.47
C SER A 31 1.37 -4.93 -6.37
N ASP A 32 0.22 -5.23 -6.93
CA ASP A 32 0.05 -6.36 -7.84
C ASP A 32 -1.19 -6.16 -8.69
N PHE A 33 -1.19 -6.77 -9.87
CA PHE A 33 -2.40 -6.87 -10.71
C PHE A 33 -3.39 -7.89 -10.15
N ASP A 34 -2.92 -8.85 -9.36
CA ASP A 34 -3.79 -9.76 -8.61
C ASP A 34 -4.38 -9.01 -7.41
N ARG A 35 -5.59 -8.51 -7.60
CA ARG A 35 -6.28 -7.72 -6.59
C ARG A 35 -6.54 -8.52 -5.32
N ASP A 36 -6.82 -9.81 -5.46
CA ASP A 36 -7.09 -10.68 -4.30
C ASP A 36 -5.88 -10.79 -3.39
N LEU A 37 -4.68 -10.86 -3.97
CA LEU A 37 -3.44 -10.88 -3.18
C LEU A 37 -3.31 -9.63 -2.32
N VAL A 38 -3.55 -8.46 -2.88
CA VAL A 38 -3.45 -7.19 -2.16
C VAL A 38 -4.55 -7.07 -1.11
N LEU A 39 -5.77 -7.46 -1.45
CA LEU A 39 -6.90 -7.41 -0.51
C LEU A 39 -6.75 -8.41 0.63
N ASP A 40 -6.20 -9.58 0.38
CA ASP A 40 -5.89 -10.56 1.43
C ASP A 40 -4.84 -10.02 2.40
N THR A 41 -3.84 -9.30 1.89
CA THR A 41 -2.82 -8.65 2.71
C THR A 41 -3.45 -7.57 3.60
N LEU A 42 -4.36 -6.77 3.05
CA LEU A 42 -5.11 -5.79 3.85
C LEU A 42 -5.96 -6.46 4.92
N ALA A 43 -6.63 -7.57 4.58
CA ALA A 43 -7.43 -8.32 5.53
C ALA A 43 -6.58 -8.84 6.69
N ALA A 44 -5.37 -9.33 6.40
CA ALA A 44 -4.43 -9.77 7.43
C ALA A 44 -4.04 -8.63 8.37
N LEU A 45 -3.83 -7.43 7.82
CA LEU A 45 -3.54 -6.24 8.64
C LEU A 45 -4.72 -5.91 9.56
N LYS A 46 -5.93 -5.90 9.04
CA LYS A 46 -7.14 -5.60 9.81
C LYS A 46 -7.41 -6.64 10.89
N ASP A 47 -6.95 -7.87 10.67
CA ASP A 47 -7.09 -8.99 11.60
C ASP A 47 -5.98 -9.01 12.67
N GLY A 48 -5.18 -7.96 12.75
CA GLY A 48 -4.14 -7.79 13.78
C GLY A 48 -2.74 -8.20 13.36
N GLY A 49 -2.52 -8.52 12.10
CA GLY A 49 -1.18 -8.84 11.59
C GLY A 49 -0.23 -7.66 11.66
N ASP A 50 1.05 -7.96 11.77
CA ASP A 50 2.11 -6.95 11.87
C ASP A 50 3.18 -7.22 10.80
N PRO A 51 3.30 -6.36 9.77
CA PRO A 51 4.21 -6.63 8.66
C PRO A 51 5.68 -6.67 9.08
N ILE A 52 6.04 -5.98 10.16
CA ILE A 52 7.43 -5.94 10.65
C ILE A 52 7.73 -7.13 11.55
N VAL A 53 6.91 -7.34 12.58
CA VAL A 53 7.11 -8.42 13.55
C VAL A 53 6.99 -9.79 12.89
N ASP A 54 6.00 -9.94 12.00
CA ASP A 54 5.73 -11.20 11.31
C ASP A 54 6.57 -11.37 10.04
N SER A 55 7.40 -10.39 9.71
CA SER A 55 8.30 -10.42 8.54
C SER A 55 7.56 -10.77 7.25
N TRP A 56 6.52 -9.99 6.92
CA TRP A 56 5.73 -10.24 5.72
C TRP A 56 6.58 -10.16 4.46
N GLU A 57 6.42 -11.14 3.59
CA GLU A 57 7.11 -11.21 2.30
C GLU A 57 6.29 -10.54 1.20
N GLY A 58 6.92 -10.34 0.05
CA GLY A 58 6.25 -9.80 -1.14
C GLY A 58 6.18 -8.28 -1.20
N GLY A 59 6.60 -7.57 -0.15
CA GLY A 59 6.66 -6.11 -0.15
C GLY A 59 7.85 -5.57 -0.94
N GLU A 60 7.75 -4.30 -1.33
CA GLU A 60 8.81 -3.58 -2.02
C GLU A 60 9.99 -3.28 -1.08
N GLU A 61 11.18 -3.17 -1.65
CA GLU A 61 12.40 -2.93 -0.87
C GLU A 61 12.44 -1.54 -0.22
N ASP A 62 11.87 -0.54 -0.89
CA ASP A 62 11.81 0.83 -0.38
C ASP A 62 10.35 1.31 -0.34
N PRO A 63 9.60 0.92 0.71
CA PRO A 63 8.18 1.28 0.80
C PRO A 63 7.92 2.78 0.73
N ALA A 64 8.75 3.58 1.38
CA ALA A 64 8.56 5.04 1.42
C ALA A 64 8.72 5.65 0.03
N ALA A 65 9.69 5.19 -0.76
CA ALA A 65 9.87 5.67 -2.12
C ALA A 65 8.69 5.29 -3.01
N CYS A 66 8.17 4.06 -2.87
CA CYS A 66 7.00 3.60 -3.64
C CYS A 66 5.77 4.44 -3.31
N LEU A 67 5.56 4.76 -2.05
CA LEU A 67 4.44 5.62 -1.65
C LEU A 67 4.58 7.02 -2.26
N ARG A 68 5.79 7.61 -2.22
CA ARG A 68 6.01 8.93 -2.83
C ARG A 68 5.70 8.90 -4.33
N GLU A 69 6.14 7.86 -5.03
CA GLU A 69 5.90 7.74 -6.47
C GLU A 69 4.41 7.67 -6.81
N VAL A 70 3.64 6.84 -6.09
CA VAL A 70 2.20 6.72 -6.37
C VAL A 70 1.44 7.99 -6.00
N VAL A 71 1.82 8.64 -4.90
CA VAL A 71 1.21 9.92 -4.50
C VAL A 71 1.49 11.00 -5.56
N ASP A 72 2.70 11.03 -6.09
CA ASP A 72 3.04 11.97 -7.17
C ASP A 72 2.19 11.71 -8.43
N LEU A 73 1.90 10.46 -8.75
CA LEU A 73 1.02 10.11 -9.87
C LEU A 73 -0.41 10.59 -9.63
N VAL A 74 -0.92 10.45 -8.41
CA VAL A 74 -2.24 10.95 -8.03
C VAL A 74 -2.29 12.47 -8.12
N ASP A 75 -1.27 13.15 -7.56
CA ASP A 75 -1.22 14.61 -7.50
C ASP A 75 -1.02 15.25 -8.88
N ALA A 76 -0.41 14.53 -9.82
CA ALA A 76 -0.26 15.01 -11.19
C ALA A 76 -1.60 15.21 -11.92
N GLY A 77 -2.64 14.48 -11.49
CA GLY A 77 -4.01 14.66 -12.01
C GLY A 77 -4.20 14.29 -13.46
N ASN A 78 -3.28 13.51 -14.04
CA ASN A 78 -3.31 13.13 -15.46
C ASN A 78 -3.82 11.69 -15.69
N GLY A 79 -4.44 11.08 -14.68
CA GLY A 79 -4.98 9.73 -14.77
C GLY A 79 -3.95 8.63 -14.54
N GLY A 80 -2.76 8.94 -14.00
CA GLY A 80 -1.75 7.92 -13.71
C GLY A 80 -2.10 7.00 -12.57
N ALA A 81 -2.78 7.51 -11.56
CA ALA A 81 -3.26 6.74 -10.41
C ALA A 81 -4.33 7.52 -9.66
N GLU A 82 -5.10 6.80 -8.84
CA GLU A 82 -6.06 7.41 -7.92
C GLU A 82 -5.99 6.75 -6.55
N GLU A 83 -6.22 7.52 -5.51
CA GLU A 83 -6.32 6.99 -4.15
C GLU A 83 -7.74 6.46 -3.91
N LEU A 84 -7.83 5.26 -3.34
CA LEU A 84 -9.11 4.60 -3.08
C LEU A 84 -9.53 4.83 -1.63
N ASP A 85 -10.84 4.99 -1.43
CA ASP A 85 -11.43 4.97 -0.10
C ASP A 85 -11.53 3.51 0.37
N ALA A 86 -10.80 3.17 1.38
CA ALA A 86 -10.75 1.80 1.87
C ALA A 86 -11.36 1.63 3.25
#